data_67ce9375d99ec1a462868b9c3306a2fe
#
_entry.id   67ce9375d99ec1a462868b9c3306a2fe
#
_cell.length_a   1.000
_cell.length_b   1.000
_cell.length_c   1.000
_cell.angle_alpha   90.00
_cell.angle_beta   90.00
_cell.angle_gamma   90.00
#
_symmetry.space_group_name_H-M   'P 1'
#
loop_
_entity.id
_entity.type
_entity.pdbx_description
1 polymer ?
#
loop_
_entity_poly.entity_id
_entity_poly.type
_entity_poly.pdbx_seq_one_letter_code
_entity_poly.pdbx_strand_id
1 'polypeptide(L)'
;TKVSMTGTDQINRLIEQHSPFFTGDESKFSSIPGSPVICTRNNYDLNLMNGDQGIHLKFASKISNKIEVKALFQVEGQYKTFYDHQLNSVELAYAITVHKSQGSEYNHVAVVLPPDDLVREESESTKAFTELQNLEMLYTAITRARRSAVIVGQRQVLTHALQRRVRRRSGLIHIFSGREKDDENSSQILPKCIS
;
A
#
# COMPACT_ATOMS: atom_id res chain seq x y z
N THR A 1 4.67 4.49 5.75
CA THR A 1 5.40 4.04 6.96
C THR A 1 4.41 3.64 8.03
N LYS A 2 4.66 2.50 8.69
CA LYS A 2 3.76 1.94 9.71
C LYS A 2 3.90 2.63 11.07
N VAL A 3 5.05 3.13 11.42
CA VAL A 3 5.45 3.42 12.82
C VAL A 3 5.69 4.91 13.13
N SER A 4 5.48 5.84 12.21
CA SER A 4 5.60 7.27 12.51
C SER A 4 4.28 7.88 12.98
N MET A 5 4.30 9.06 13.59
CA MET A 5 3.08 9.80 14.01
C MET A 5 2.07 10.03 12.87
N THR A 6 2.49 9.88 11.62
CA THR A 6 1.67 9.88 10.40
C THR A 6 1.66 8.52 9.71
N GLY A 7 2.12 7.46 10.40
CA GLY A 7 2.07 6.09 9.90
C GLY A 7 0.64 5.56 9.82
N THR A 8 0.42 4.61 8.93
CA THR A 8 -0.91 4.01 8.71
C THR A 8 -1.54 3.48 9.98
N ASP A 9 -0.77 2.88 10.89
CA ASP A 9 -1.28 2.31 12.13
C ASP A 9 -1.85 3.39 13.05
N GLN A 10 -1.18 4.54 13.14
CA GLN A 10 -1.63 5.63 13.98
C GLN A 10 -2.84 6.36 13.39
N ILE A 11 -2.85 6.58 12.08
CA ILE A 11 -4.01 7.14 11.38
C ILE A 11 -5.22 6.22 11.55
N ASN A 12 -5.04 4.91 11.38
CA ASN A 12 -6.09 3.92 11.58
C ASN A 12 -6.66 3.97 13.00
N ARG A 13 -5.80 4.01 14.03
CA ARG A 13 -6.24 4.14 15.42
C ARG A 13 -6.98 5.44 15.69
N LEU A 14 -6.48 6.57 15.20
CA LEU A 14 -7.14 7.87 15.37
C LEU A 14 -8.53 7.89 14.75
N ILE A 15 -8.69 7.37 13.55
CA ILE A 15 -9.99 7.30 12.87
C ILE A 15 -10.93 6.39 13.68
N GLU A 16 -10.45 5.25 14.12
CA GLU A 16 -11.27 4.28 14.85
C GLU A 16 -11.69 4.79 16.23
N GLN A 17 -10.82 5.51 16.95
CA GLN A 17 -11.16 6.18 18.22
C GLN A 17 -12.30 7.20 18.07
N HIS A 18 -12.44 7.82 16.90
CA HIS A 18 -13.54 8.74 16.60
C HIS A 18 -14.77 8.05 16.00
N SER A 19 -14.73 6.72 15.85
CA SER A 19 -15.89 5.95 15.40
C SER A 19 -17.01 5.99 16.43
N PRO A 20 -18.27 6.17 16.04
CA PRO A 20 -19.42 6.12 16.96
C PRO A 20 -19.61 4.74 17.61
N PHE A 21 -18.94 3.73 17.12
CA PHE A 21 -18.98 2.37 17.67
C PHE A 21 -17.80 2.05 18.60
N PHE A 22 -16.91 3.00 18.83
CA PHE A 22 -15.77 2.84 19.75
C PHE A 22 -16.24 2.85 21.21
N THR A 23 -15.92 1.80 21.95
CA THR A 23 -16.35 1.62 23.34
C THR A 23 -15.32 2.03 24.38
N GLY A 24 -14.18 2.61 23.97
CA GLY A 24 -13.06 2.97 24.85
C GLY A 24 -12.12 1.80 25.18
N ASP A 25 -12.41 0.59 24.73
CA ASP A 25 -11.59 -0.59 24.98
C ASP A 25 -10.63 -0.83 23.79
N GLU A 26 -9.37 -0.45 23.97
CA GLU A 26 -8.33 -0.57 22.94
C GLU A 26 -8.05 -2.03 22.54
N SER A 27 -8.39 -3.01 23.36
CA SER A 27 -8.20 -4.43 23.01
C SER A 27 -9.13 -4.89 21.88
N LYS A 28 -10.16 -4.11 21.56
CA LYS A 28 -11.19 -4.42 20.55
C LYS A 28 -11.06 -3.62 19.27
N PHE A 29 -9.99 -2.87 19.06
CA PHE A 29 -9.81 -2.04 17.86
C PHE A 29 -10.04 -2.80 16.54
N SER A 30 -9.58 -4.03 16.45
CA SER A 30 -9.70 -4.79 15.20
C SER A 30 -11.10 -5.32 14.89
N SER A 31 -12.05 -5.22 15.83
CA SER A 31 -13.39 -5.85 15.71
C SER A 31 -14.54 -4.86 15.84
N ILE A 32 -14.30 -3.57 15.60
CA ILE A 32 -15.38 -2.56 15.63
C ILE A 32 -16.23 -2.67 14.36
N PRO A 33 -17.56 -2.77 14.48
CA PRO A 33 -18.43 -2.81 13.30
C PRO A 33 -18.31 -1.56 12.45
N GLY A 34 -18.17 -1.75 11.14
CA GLY A 34 -17.91 -0.69 10.17
C GLY A 34 -16.44 -0.45 9.89
N SER A 35 -15.52 -1.09 10.63
CA SER A 35 -14.08 -0.95 10.38
C SER A 35 -13.67 -1.68 9.11
N PRO A 36 -13.05 -0.99 8.13
CA PRO A 36 -12.43 -1.62 6.99
C PRO A 36 -11.16 -2.35 7.41
N VAL A 37 -10.91 -3.49 6.80
CA VAL A 37 -9.74 -4.33 7.06
C VAL A 37 -9.08 -4.77 5.77
N ILE A 38 -7.79 -5.10 5.84
CA ILE A 38 -7.00 -5.58 4.70
C ILE A 38 -6.15 -6.78 5.11
N CYS A 39 -6.14 -7.81 4.27
CA CYS A 39 -5.22 -8.94 4.42
C CYS A 39 -3.79 -8.49 4.13
N THR A 40 -2.84 -8.89 5.00
CA THR A 40 -1.43 -8.53 4.87
C THR A 40 -0.55 -9.69 4.43
N ARG A 41 -1.12 -10.89 4.35
CA ARG A 41 -0.47 -12.12 3.85
C ARG A 41 -1.50 -12.99 3.15
N ASN A 42 -1.03 -13.83 2.22
CA ASN A 42 -1.88 -14.84 1.62
C ASN A 42 -2.32 -15.86 2.67
N ASN A 43 -3.59 -16.20 2.65
CA ASN A 43 -4.18 -17.30 3.40
C ASN A 43 -4.92 -18.21 2.42
N TYR A 44 -4.23 -19.25 1.97
CA TYR A 44 -4.74 -20.16 0.95
C TYR A 44 -5.91 -21.02 1.46
N ASP A 45 -5.98 -21.31 2.77
CA ASP A 45 -7.07 -22.10 3.35
C ASP A 45 -8.41 -21.35 3.29
N LEU A 46 -8.38 -20.03 3.34
CA LEU A 46 -9.54 -19.17 3.27
C LEU A 46 -9.74 -18.55 1.87
N ASN A 47 -8.83 -18.81 0.92
CA ASN A 47 -8.74 -18.15 -0.38
C ASN A 47 -8.67 -16.62 -0.28
N LEU A 48 -7.96 -16.11 0.73
CA LEU A 48 -7.70 -14.68 0.93
C LEU A 48 -6.26 -14.36 0.50
N MET A 49 -6.12 -13.35 -0.33
CA MET A 49 -4.83 -12.90 -0.83
C MET A 49 -4.37 -11.62 -0.11
N ASN A 50 -3.05 -11.41 -0.10
CA ASN A 50 -2.49 -10.14 0.37
C ASN A 50 -3.05 -8.97 -0.44
N GLY A 51 -3.65 -7.99 0.25
CA GLY A 51 -4.32 -6.85 -0.38
C GLY A 51 -5.83 -6.98 -0.45
N ASP A 52 -6.43 -8.15 -0.19
CA ASP A 52 -7.88 -8.30 -0.13
C ASP A 52 -8.45 -7.43 0.99
N GLN A 53 -9.50 -6.70 0.65
CA GLN A 53 -10.18 -5.78 1.56
C GLN A 53 -11.52 -6.34 2.02
N GLY A 54 -11.81 -6.13 3.30
CA GLY A 54 -13.04 -6.54 3.94
C GLY A 54 -13.57 -5.47 4.88
N ILE A 55 -14.66 -5.77 5.55
CA ILE A 55 -15.29 -4.88 6.53
C ILE A 55 -15.84 -5.69 7.70
N HIS A 56 -15.66 -5.21 8.92
CA HIS A 56 -16.30 -5.79 10.09
C HIS A 56 -17.79 -5.40 10.14
N LEU A 57 -18.65 -6.40 10.31
CA LEU A 57 -20.09 -6.19 10.41
C LEU A 57 -20.67 -6.97 11.59
N LYS A 58 -21.80 -6.49 12.11
CA LYS A 58 -22.61 -7.19 13.10
C LYS A 58 -23.51 -8.22 12.42
N PHE A 59 -23.48 -9.44 12.90
CA PHE A 59 -24.35 -10.52 12.46
C PHE A 59 -25.16 -11.04 13.63
N ALA A 60 -26.46 -11.19 13.44
CA ALA A 60 -27.30 -11.92 14.40
C ALA A 60 -27.11 -13.43 14.19
N SER A 61 -26.61 -14.12 15.20
CA SER A 61 -26.49 -15.57 15.18
C SER A 61 -27.88 -16.21 15.26
N LYS A 62 -28.23 -16.99 14.26
CA LYS A 62 -29.53 -17.72 14.23
C LYS A 62 -29.62 -18.82 15.33
N ILE A 63 -28.47 -19.25 15.86
CA ILE A 63 -28.37 -20.35 16.83
C ILE A 63 -28.38 -19.84 18.27
N SER A 64 -27.58 -18.79 18.55
CA SER A 64 -27.36 -18.29 19.91
C SER A 64 -28.14 -17.04 20.28
N ASN A 65 -28.87 -16.45 19.34
CA ASN A 65 -29.55 -15.15 19.47
C ASN A 65 -28.61 -14.01 19.94
N LYS A 66 -27.28 -14.18 19.77
CA LYS A 66 -26.25 -13.21 20.12
C LYS A 66 -25.80 -12.46 18.88
N ILE A 67 -25.40 -11.21 19.08
CA ILE A 67 -24.77 -10.40 18.04
C ILE A 67 -23.27 -10.74 18.03
N GLU A 68 -22.77 -11.13 16.89
CA GLU A 68 -21.36 -11.46 16.64
C GLU A 68 -20.79 -10.46 15.63
N VAL A 69 -19.53 -10.06 15.82
CA VAL A 69 -18.80 -9.27 14.82
C VAL A 69 -17.95 -10.23 14.00
N LYS A 70 -18.05 -10.12 12.68
CA LYS A 70 -17.29 -10.90 11.71
C LYS A 70 -16.78 -9.99 10.60
N ALA A 71 -15.64 -10.31 10.05
CA ALA A 71 -15.14 -9.66 8.85
C ALA A 71 -15.79 -10.27 7.60
N LEU A 72 -16.32 -9.44 6.74
CA LEU A 72 -16.90 -9.78 5.45
C LEU A 72 -15.88 -9.48 4.36
N PHE A 73 -15.56 -10.48 3.55
CA PHE A 73 -14.69 -10.34 2.38
C PHE A 73 -15.41 -10.81 1.12
N GLN A 74 -15.03 -10.26 -0.03
CA GLN A 74 -15.40 -10.83 -1.33
C GLN A 74 -14.30 -11.81 -1.76
N VAL A 75 -14.66 -13.10 -1.85
CA VAL A 75 -13.75 -14.19 -2.20
C VAL A 75 -14.33 -14.90 -3.42
N GLU A 76 -13.61 -14.93 -4.53
CA GLU A 76 -14.04 -15.57 -5.79
C GLU A 76 -15.43 -15.09 -6.25
N GLY A 77 -15.71 -13.80 -6.12
CA GLY A 77 -17.00 -13.21 -6.50
C GLY A 77 -18.14 -13.43 -5.50
N GLN A 78 -17.92 -14.17 -4.42
CA GLN A 78 -18.89 -14.41 -3.36
C GLN A 78 -18.53 -13.69 -2.07
N TYR A 79 -19.54 -13.30 -1.28
CA TYR A 79 -19.31 -12.72 0.04
C TYR A 79 -19.19 -13.84 1.08
N LYS A 80 -18.04 -13.89 1.77
CA LYS A 80 -17.78 -14.84 2.87
C LYS A 80 -17.48 -14.08 4.15
N THR A 81 -17.91 -14.63 5.28
CA THR A 81 -17.68 -14.06 6.62
C THR A 81 -16.72 -14.91 7.41
N PHE A 82 -15.81 -14.25 8.12
CA PHE A 82 -14.78 -14.90 8.94
C PHE A 82 -14.76 -14.30 10.33
N TYR A 83 -14.48 -15.11 11.33
CA TYR A 83 -14.17 -14.61 12.67
C TYR A 83 -12.72 -14.11 12.72
N ASP A 84 -12.44 -13.14 13.58
CA ASP A 84 -11.08 -12.57 13.71
C ASP A 84 -10.02 -13.61 14.05
N HIS A 85 -10.35 -14.61 14.87
CA HIS A 85 -9.44 -15.69 15.22
C HIS A 85 -9.06 -16.60 14.02
N GLN A 86 -9.81 -16.56 12.93
CA GLN A 86 -9.50 -17.27 11.68
C GLN A 86 -8.59 -16.46 10.78
N LEU A 87 -8.49 -15.14 11.02
CA LEU A 87 -7.79 -14.18 10.20
C LEU A 87 -6.41 -13.86 10.80
N ASN A 88 -5.42 -14.70 10.52
CA ASN A 88 -4.08 -14.59 11.11
C ASN A 88 -3.26 -13.35 10.69
N SER A 89 -3.72 -12.57 9.71
CA SER A 89 -2.94 -11.49 9.11
C SER A 89 -3.84 -10.41 8.52
N VAL A 90 -4.64 -9.78 9.37
CA VAL A 90 -5.55 -8.70 8.99
C VAL A 90 -5.20 -7.44 9.80
N GLU A 91 -5.20 -6.29 9.14
CA GLU A 91 -4.97 -4.98 9.73
C GLU A 91 -6.12 -4.03 9.37
N LEU A 92 -6.30 -2.96 10.17
CA LEU A 92 -7.24 -1.88 9.84
C LEU A 92 -6.84 -1.19 8.53
N ALA A 93 -7.82 -0.78 7.75
CA ALA A 93 -7.64 -0.27 6.41
C ALA A 93 -8.35 1.07 6.13
N TYR A 94 -8.61 1.91 7.14
CA TYR A 94 -9.00 3.32 6.93
C TYR A 94 -7.89 4.08 6.20
N ALA A 95 -6.64 3.81 6.58
CA ALA A 95 -5.45 4.25 5.88
C ALA A 95 -4.56 3.06 5.54
N ILE A 96 -4.06 3.02 4.32
CA ILE A 96 -3.16 1.98 3.82
C ILE A 96 -1.91 2.61 3.20
N THR A 97 -0.82 1.86 3.12
CA THR A 97 0.38 2.35 2.42
C THR A 97 0.14 2.37 0.90
N VAL A 98 0.87 3.23 0.18
CA VAL A 98 0.77 3.31 -1.28
C VAL A 98 1.06 1.95 -1.93
N HIS A 99 1.99 1.15 -1.39
CA HIS A 99 2.27 -0.19 -1.89
C HIS A 99 1.06 -1.13 -1.77
N LYS A 100 0.36 -1.10 -0.63
CA LYS A 100 -0.85 -1.92 -0.43
C LYS A 100 -2.04 -1.47 -1.29
N SER A 101 -2.02 -0.23 -1.77
CA SER A 101 -3.04 0.29 -2.69
C SER A 101 -2.80 -0.08 -4.16
N GLN A 102 -1.67 -0.70 -4.49
CA GLN A 102 -1.37 -1.13 -5.86
C GLN A 102 -2.40 -2.15 -6.35
N GLY A 103 -2.90 -1.97 -7.56
CA GLY A 103 -3.97 -2.80 -8.12
C GLY A 103 -5.39 -2.38 -7.73
N SER A 104 -5.56 -1.51 -6.72
CA SER A 104 -6.86 -1.00 -6.29
C SER A 104 -7.08 0.44 -6.76
N GLU A 105 -8.35 0.83 -6.92
CA GLU A 105 -8.76 2.19 -7.26
C GLU A 105 -9.89 2.65 -6.34
N TYR A 106 -9.90 3.94 -6.01
CA TYR A 106 -10.85 4.54 -5.07
C TYR A 106 -11.49 5.78 -5.71
N ASN A 107 -12.73 6.08 -5.36
CA ASN A 107 -13.37 7.31 -5.86
C ASN A 107 -12.64 8.57 -5.40
N HIS A 108 -12.23 8.58 -4.14
CA HIS A 108 -11.54 9.71 -3.51
C HIS A 108 -10.32 9.20 -2.74
N VAL A 109 -9.20 9.88 -2.85
CA VAL A 109 -7.95 9.52 -2.17
C VAL A 109 -7.41 10.72 -1.41
N ALA A 110 -7.04 10.54 -0.15
CA ALA A 110 -6.24 11.47 0.62
C ALA A 110 -4.83 10.92 0.76
N VAL A 111 -3.85 11.61 0.20
CA VAL A 111 -2.42 11.27 0.31
C VAL A 111 -1.84 12.06 1.47
N VAL A 112 -1.51 11.38 2.58
CA VAL A 112 -0.90 12.00 3.75
C VAL A 112 0.61 11.93 3.64
N LEU A 113 1.25 13.08 3.58
CA LEU A 113 2.70 13.21 3.60
C LEU A 113 3.19 13.29 5.06
N PRO A 114 4.36 12.75 5.37
CA PRO A 114 4.94 12.88 6.72
C PRO A 114 5.34 14.32 7.00
N PRO A 115 5.48 14.71 8.28
CA PRO A 115 5.99 16.01 8.66
C PRO A 115 7.50 16.15 8.32
N ASP A 116 7.94 17.39 8.10
CA ASP A 116 9.30 17.73 7.64
C ASP A 116 10.41 17.36 8.66
N ASP A 117 10.11 17.40 9.94
CA ASP A 117 10.99 17.00 11.02
C ASP A 117 11.43 15.54 10.92
N LEU A 118 10.52 14.65 10.50
CA LEU A 118 10.84 13.24 10.23
C LEU A 118 11.68 13.05 8.95
N VAL A 119 11.72 14.05 8.07
CA VAL A 119 12.51 13.98 6.83
C VAL A 119 13.95 14.45 7.06
N ARG A 120 14.20 15.25 8.09
CA ARG A 120 15.51 15.86 8.39
C ARG A 120 16.42 15.04 9.29
N GLU A 121 15.88 14.09 10.05
CA GLU A 121 16.72 13.21 10.87
C GLU A 121 17.51 12.22 10.01
N GLU A 122 18.85 12.24 10.10
CA GLU A 122 19.76 11.38 9.32
C GLU A 122 19.90 9.94 9.86
N SER A 123 18.87 9.36 10.44
CA SER A 123 18.91 7.96 10.84
C SER A 123 18.73 7.02 9.62
N GLU A 124 19.23 5.79 9.67
CA GLU A 124 19.04 4.81 8.56
C GLU A 124 17.56 4.54 8.27
N SER A 125 16.73 4.50 9.31
CA SER A 125 15.28 4.37 9.16
C SER A 125 14.66 5.58 8.45
N THR A 126 15.20 6.78 8.66
CA THR A 126 14.74 8.01 8.03
C THR A 126 15.20 8.09 6.58
N LYS A 127 16.40 7.59 6.25
CA LYS A 127 16.87 7.48 4.85
C LYS A 127 15.96 6.59 4.02
N ALA A 128 15.63 5.39 4.51
CA ALA A 128 14.67 4.49 3.85
C ALA A 128 13.30 5.15 3.69
N PHE A 129 12.86 5.94 4.67
CA PHE A 129 11.62 6.69 4.65
C PHE A 129 11.62 7.80 3.59
N THR A 130 12.71 8.56 3.53
CA THR A 130 12.88 9.65 2.56
C THR A 130 13.05 9.11 1.13
N GLU A 131 13.65 7.93 0.95
CA GLU A 131 13.76 7.27 -0.35
C GLU A 131 12.40 6.83 -0.92
N LEU A 132 11.42 6.55 -0.06
CA LEU A 132 10.05 6.23 -0.48
C LEU A 132 9.24 7.48 -0.87
N GLN A 133 9.71 8.69 -0.52
CA GLN A 133 9.08 9.96 -0.90
C GLN A 133 9.69 10.49 -2.18
N ASN A 134 9.18 10.02 -3.29
CA ASN A 134 9.63 10.41 -4.62
C ASN A 134 8.44 10.64 -5.55
N LEU A 135 8.71 11.22 -6.69
CA LEU A 135 7.72 11.55 -7.70
C LEU A 135 6.89 10.33 -8.12
N GLU A 136 7.54 9.18 -8.28
CA GLU A 136 6.89 7.94 -8.73
C GLU A 136 5.90 7.41 -7.70
N MET A 137 6.24 7.50 -6.41
CA MET A 137 5.34 7.11 -5.32
C MET A 137 4.14 8.05 -5.23
N LEU A 138 4.38 9.36 -5.32
CA LEU A 138 3.32 10.36 -5.30
C LEU A 138 2.39 10.18 -6.51
N TYR A 139 2.94 9.97 -7.71
CA TYR A 139 2.18 9.65 -8.90
C TYR A 139 1.33 8.40 -8.71
N THR A 140 1.93 7.31 -8.20
CA THR A 140 1.21 6.06 -7.93
C THR A 140 0.05 6.28 -6.96
N ALA A 141 0.24 7.06 -5.90
CA ALA A 141 -0.81 7.35 -4.92
C ALA A 141 -1.95 8.17 -5.53
N ILE A 142 -1.65 9.23 -6.28
CA ILE A 142 -2.66 10.11 -6.89
C ILE A 142 -3.46 9.37 -7.95
N THR A 143 -2.81 8.52 -8.75
CA THR A 143 -3.48 7.75 -9.81
C THR A 143 -4.39 6.63 -9.27
N ARG A 144 -4.43 6.40 -7.96
CA ARG A 144 -5.46 5.53 -7.34
C ARG A 144 -6.84 6.20 -7.27
N ALA A 145 -6.91 7.51 -7.48
CA ALA A 145 -8.17 8.26 -7.41
C ALA A 145 -8.89 8.26 -8.77
N ARG A 146 -10.16 7.84 -8.77
CA ARG A 146 -11.05 7.94 -9.95
C ARG A 146 -11.68 9.32 -10.12
N ARG A 147 -11.95 10.03 -9.01
CA ARG A 147 -12.68 11.30 -9.02
C ARG A 147 -11.87 12.47 -8.46
N SER A 148 -11.31 12.30 -7.26
CA SER A 148 -10.53 13.36 -6.63
C SER A 148 -9.41 12.81 -5.78
N ALA A 149 -8.28 13.53 -5.78
CA ALA A 149 -7.16 13.31 -4.88
C ALA A 149 -6.88 14.59 -4.09
N VAL A 150 -6.63 14.45 -2.79
CA VAL A 150 -6.21 15.52 -1.88
C VAL A 150 -4.86 15.16 -1.29
N ILE A 151 -3.93 16.11 -1.27
CA ILE A 151 -2.62 15.93 -0.61
C ILE A 151 -2.65 16.68 0.71
N VAL A 152 -2.37 15.98 1.81
CA VAL A 152 -2.31 16.51 3.16
C VAL A 152 -0.86 16.47 3.63
N GLY A 153 -0.27 17.63 3.94
CA GLY A 153 1.10 17.73 4.40
C GLY A 153 1.72 19.11 4.16
N GLN A 154 2.97 19.23 4.54
CA GLN A 154 3.72 20.49 4.38
C GLN A 154 4.17 20.67 2.92
N ARG A 155 4.08 21.93 2.43
CA ARG A 155 4.46 22.29 1.06
C ARG A 155 5.92 21.92 0.75
N GLN A 156 6.81 22.08 1.73
CA GLN A 156 8.23 21.77 1.57
C GLN A 156 8.44 20.28 1.27
N VAL A 157 7.77 19.39 2.01
CA VAL A 157 7.83 17.93 1.81
C VAL A 157 7.31 17.54 0.42
N LEU A 158 6.22 18.15 -0.01
CA LEU A 158 5.68 17.94 -1.36
C LEU A 158 6.70 18.40 -2.44
N THR A 159 7.31 19.55 -2.27
CA THR A 159 8.30 20.07 -3.22
C THR A 159 9.50 19.14 -3.32
N HIS A 160 10.01 18.65 -2.18
CA HIS A 160 11.10 17.67 -2.17
C HIS A 160 10.71 16.37 -2.86
N ALA A 161 9.51 15.85 -2.61
CA ALA A 161 9.02 14.63 -3.26
C ALA A 161 8.93 14.77 -4.79
N LEU A 162 8.49 15.94 -5.28
CA LEU A 162 8.40 16.24 -6.72
C LEU A 162 9.77 16.34 -7.41
N GLN A 163 10.80 16.77 -6.69
CA GLN A 163 12.16 16.91 -7.22
C GLN A 163 12.95 15.59 -7.20
N ARG A 164 12.55 14.64 -6.37
CA ARG A 164 13.23 13.35 -6.25
C ARG A 164 12.71 12.36 -7.27
N ARG A 165 13.64 11.80 -8.06
CA ARG A 165 13.39 10.69 -8.98
C ARG A 165 14.13 9.46 -8.53
N VAL A 166 13.50 8.29 -8.63
CA VAL A 166 14.15 7.01 -8.36
C VAL A 166 15.17 6.72 -9.47
N ARG A 167 16.46 6.71 -9.12
CA ARG A 167 17.47 6.14 -10.01
C ARG A 167 17.42 4.62 -9.89
N ARG A 168 16.65 3.98 -10.74
CA ARG A 168 16.67 2.51 -10.83
C ARG A 168 18.02 2.09 -11.37
N ARG A 169 18.84 1.44 -10.55
CA ARG A 169 20.05 0.75 -10.98
C ARG A 169 19.66 -0.61 -11.60
N SER A 170 18.92 -0.59 -12.71
CA SER A 170 18.71 -1.80 -13.48
C SER A 170 19.94 -1.99 -14.37
N GLY A 171 20.59 -3.15 -14.30
CA GLY A 171 21.71 -3.48 -15.22
C GLY A 171 21.29 -3.58 -16.70
N LEU A 172 19.99 -3.40 -16.99
CA LEU A 172 19.42 -3.47 -18.35
C LEU A 172 20.04 -2.43 -19.30
N ILE A 173 20.31 -1.21 -18.82
CA ILE A 173 20.95 -0.16 -19.65
C ILE A 173 22.32 -0.62 -20.14
N HIS A 174 23.10 -1.29 -19.27
CA HIS A 174 24.42 -1.82 -19.65
C HIS A 174 24.33 -2.99 -20.61
N ILE A 175 23.29 -3.81 -20.52
CA ILE A 175 23.05 -4.94 -21.43
C ILE A 175 22.66 -4.44 -22.82
N PHE A 176 21.81 -3.43 -22.92
CA PHE A 176 21.38 -2.86 -24.21
C PHE A 176 22.44 -1.99 -24.85
N SER A 177 23.21 -1.20 -24.08
CA SER A 177 24.32 -0.42 -24.63
C SER A 177 25.54 -1.27 -25.03
N GLY A 178 25.69 -2.49 -24.49
CA GLY A 178 26.69 -3.46 -24.92
C GLY A 178 26.38 -4.11 -26.27
N ARG A 179 25.11 -4.34 -26.60
CA ARG A 179 24.68 -4.94 -27.87
C ARG A 179 24.86 -4.00 -29.06
N GLU A 180 24.76 -2.69 -28.89
CA GLU A 180 25.02 -1.73 -29.98
C GLU A 180 26.50 -1.71 -30.42
N LYS A 181 27.45 -2.10 -29.55
CA LYS A 181 28.89 -2.16 -29.90
C LYS A 181 29.28 -3.44 -30.63
N ASP A 182 28.53 -4.53 -30.43
CA ASP A 182 28.84 -5.81 -31.09
C ASP A 182 28.30 -5.84 -32.53
N ASP A 183 27.26 -5.07 -32.86
CA ASP A 183 26.72 -4.97 -34.22
C ASP A 183 27.56 -4.07 -35.16
N GLU A 184 28.28 -3.08 -34.62
CA GLU A 184 29.22 -2.27 -35.44
C GLU A 184 30.49 -3.03 -35.83
N ASN A 185 30.91 -4.04 -35.06
CA ASN A 185 32.12 -4.81 -35.33
C ASN A 185 31.85 -6.02 -36.27
N SER A 186 30.58 -6.37 -36.55
CA SER A 186 30.23 -7.48 -37.40
C SER A 186 30.18 -7.12 -38.88
N SER A 187 30.33 -5.86 -39.27
CA SER A 187 30.20 -5.37 -40.66
C SER A 187 31.51 -5.32 -41.45
N GLN A 188 32.66 -5.82 -40.93
CA GLN A 188 33.95 -5.74 -41.59
C GLN A 188 34.59 -7.10 -41.99
N ILE A 189 33.83 -8.16 -42.11
CA ILE A 189 34.35 -9.42 -42.64
C ILE A 189 33.65 -9.76 -43.97
N LEU A 190 34.03 -9.09 -45.05
CA LEU A 190 33.77 -9.57 -46.42
C LEU A 190 34.90 -10.53 -46.80
N PRO A 191 34.59 -11.77 -47.22
CA PRO A 191 35.63 -12.67 -47.76
C PRO A 191 36.07 -12.19 -49.13
N LYS A 192 37.40 -11.99 -49.29
CA LYS A 192 38.01 -11.81 -50.59
C LYS A 192 37.89 -13.09 -51.39
N CYS A 193 37.11 -13.06 -52.48
CA CYS A 193 37.19 -14.06 -53.52
C CYS A 193 38.53 -14.03 -54.19
N ILE A 194 39.21 -15.17 -54.22
CA ILE A 194 40.41 -15.42 -55.02
C ILE A 194 39.92 -16.04 -56.33
N SER A 195 40.32 -15.40 -57.42
CA SER A 195 40.21 -15.91 -58.80
C SER A 195 41.20 -17.04 -59.09
#